data_2c79c4125f7617e0642b9c2a45545c86
#
_entry.id   2c79c4125f7617e0642b9c2a45545c86
#
_cell.length_a   1.000
_cell.length_b   1.000
_cell.length_c   1.000
_cell.angle_alpha   90.00
_cell.angle_beta   90.00
_cell.angle_gamma   90.00
#
_symmetry.space_group_name_H-M   'P 1'
#
loop_
_entity.id
_entity.type
_entity.pdbx_description
1 polymer ?
#
loop_
_entity_poly.entity_id
_entity_poly.type
_entity_poly.pdbx_seq_one_letter_code
_entity_poly.pdbx_strand_id
1 'polypeptide(L)'
;MPPFDYSSEAESQSRSAPKTLVGSNIYGWGQYAQREKKQLDVEEVISALRDTGYDYLEAFIDLNRPDGITKFAEQLKAKGLQPVSIYTRARLHEAANAKDAVAKMVASAKVCQQAGFRVISCNADPIGREKTDEELKTQAAALADFGEGLNAHGLKLGVHHHLPEMANKAREFHYNFDYTKPDAVGWCYDVHWVWKGGLMPLDALKQYGQRVVTWHLRQSRTGVWWEDLDTGDIDYEAVAKYAKEHNLARRFSVELALEAGTKITRSVIENHRRSREFVRRVFEA
;
A
#
# COMPACT_ATOMS: atom_id res chain seq x y z
N MET A 1 23.39 -0.12 -59.35
CA MET A 1 22.55 -0.27 -58.18
C MET A 1 23.21 0.50 -57.03
N PRO A 2 22.61 1.56 -56.51
CA PRO A 2 23.15 2.26 -55.35
C PRO A 2 22.83 1.46 -54.04
N PRO A 3 23.63 1.61 -52.98
CA PRO A 3 23.44 0.89 -51.73
C PRO A 3 22.28 1.49 -50.93
N PHE A 4 21.48 0.62 -50.33
CA PHE A 4 20.39 1.01 -49.42
C PHE A 4 21.00 1.50 -48.10
N ASP A 5 20.67 2.73 -47.74
CA ASP A 5 20.99 3.38 -46.47
C ASP A 5 19.94 2.96 -45.43
N TYR A 6 20.34 2.17 -44.41
CA TYR A 6 19.51 1.80 -43.25
C TYR A 6 19.89 2.68 -42.05
N SER A 7 19.55 3.97 -42.12
CA SER A 7 19.51 4.77 -40.91
C SER A 7 18.11 4.69 -40.30
N SER A 8 17.85 3.66 -39.48
CA SER A 8 16.70 3.64 -38.59
C SER A 8 17.00 4.54 -37.37
N GLU A 9 16.50 5.74 -37.40
CA GLU A 9 16.37 6.58 -36.20
C GLU A 9 15.41 5.91 -35.26
N ALA A 10 15.97 5.22 -34.26
CA ALA A 10 15.21 4.78 -33.10
C ALA A 10 14.89 6.03 -32.27
N GLU A 11 13.70 6.62 -32.47
CA GLU A 11 13.13 7.61 -31.56
C GLU A 11 13.06 7.00 -30.17
N SER A 12 14.01 7.37 -29.30
CA SER A 12 13.93 7.14 -27.87
C SER A 12 12.82 8.04 -27.33
N GLN A 13 11.60 7.52 -27.30
CA GLN A 13 10.53 8.13 -26.51
C GLN A 13 11.01 8.16 -25.06
N SER A 14 11.40 9.32 -24.58
CA SER A 14 11.68 9.58 -23.18
C SER A 14 10.38 9.33 -22.40
N ARG A 15 10.21 8.12 -21.86
CA ARG A 15 9.13 7.86 -20.92
C ARG A 15 9.37 8.76 -19.72
N SER A 16 8.55 9.80 -19.58
CA SER A 16 8.55 10.63 -18.38
C SER A 16 8.44 9.73 -17.16
N ALA A 17 9.27 9.99 -16.14
CA ALA A 17 9.20 9.22 -14.90
C ALA A 17 7.76 9.19 -14.38
N PRO A 18 7.27 8.04 -13.87
CA PRO A 18 5.89 7.92 -13.39
C PRO A 18 5.62 8.96 -12.31
N LYS A 19 4.49 9.67 -12.44
CA LYS A 19 4.09 10.70 -11.48
C LYS A 19 4.04 10.12 -10.07
N THR A 20 4.66 10.79 -9.11
CA THR A 20 4.52 10.47 -7.70
C THR A 20 3.10 10.80 -7.24
N LEU A 21 2.46 9.86 -6.53
CA LEU A 21 1.16 10.05 -5.90
C LEU A 21 1.31 9.82 -4.40
N VAL A 22 0.82 10.77 -3.62
CA VAL A 22 0.88 10.72 -2.16
C VAL A 22 -0.53 10.72 -1.58
N GLY A 23 -0.86 9.67 -0.88
CA GLY A 23 -2.14 9.49 -0.19
C GLY A 23 -1.96 9.36 1.31
N SER A 24 -3.08 9.20 1.99
CA SER A 24 -3.13 8.81 3.39
C SER A 24 -3.97 7.55 3.55
N ASN A 25 -3.62 6.71 4.52
CA ASN A 25 -4.48 5.62 4.96
C ASN A 25 -5.44 6.13 6.05
N ILE A 26 -6.71 5.72 5.98
CA ILE A 26 -7.77 6.20 6.88
C ILE A 26 -7.62 5.73 8.33
N TYR A 27 -6.83 4.68 8.58
CA TYR A 27 -6.75 4.05 9.90
C TYR A 27 -6.36 5.01 11.02
N GLY A 28 -5.30 5.79 10.82
CA GLY A 28 -4.86 6.79 11.79
C GLY A 28 -5.93 7.85 12.08
N TRP A 29 -6.64 8.33 11.06
CA TRP A 29 -7.75 9.27 11.22
C TRP A 29 -8.85 8.71 12.12
N GLY A 30 -9.18 7.42 11.95
CA GLY A 30 -10.13 6.72 12.82
C GLY A 30 -9.68 6.67 14.27
N GLN A 31 -8.38 6.45 14.52
CA GLN A 31 -7.83 6.45 15.88
C GLN A 31 -7.85 7.84 16.54
N TYR A 32 -7.58 8.91 15.79
CA TYR A 32 -7.73 10.28 16.31
C TYR A 32 -9.19 10.58 16.64
N ALA A 33 -10.13 10.26 15.76
CA ALA A 33 -11.56 10.44 16.01
C ALA A 33 -12.03 9.68 17.27
N GLN A 34 -11.59 8.42 17.44
CA GLN A 34 -11.88 7.62 18.61
C GLN A 34 -11.34 8.23 19.90
N ARG A 35 -10.11 8.76 19.90
CA ARG A 35 -9.52 9.47 21.05
C ARG A 35 -10.30 10.72 21.43
N GLU A 36 -10.79 11.44 20.43
CA GLU A 36 -11.63 12.63 20.62
C GLU A 36 -13.09 12.29 20.92
N LYS A 37 -13.45 11.00 20.99
CA LYS A 37 -14.83 10.51 21.17
C LYS A 37 -15.80 11.03 20.10
N LYS A 38 -15.29 11.17 18.86
CA LYS A 38 -16.06 11.58 17.69
C LYS A 38 -16.26 10.41 16.74
N GLN A 39 -17.31 10.49 15.95
CA GLN A 39 -17.45 9.63 14.78
C GLN A 39 -16.51 10.11 13.68
N LEU A 40 -15.85 9.17 12.99
CA LEU A 40 -15.03 9.48 11.83
C LEU A 40 -15.93 9.96 10.68
N ASP A 41 -15.70 11.18 10.20
CA ASP A 41 -16.32 11.71 8.99
C ASP A 41 -15.36 11.60 7.80
N VAL A 42 -15.66 10.71 6.85
CA VAL A 42 -14.83 10.45 5.69
C VAL A 42 -14.74 11.66 4.76
N GLU A 43 -15.80 12.46 4.65
CA GLU A 43 -15.80 13.65 3.79
C GLU A 43 -14.94 14.78 4.37
N GLU A 44 -14.94 14.93 5.69
CA GLU A 44 -14.00 15.84 6.37
C GLU A 44 -12.55 15.41 6.16
N VAL A 45 -12.27 14.11 6.26
CA VAL A 45 -10.91 13.55 5.99
C VAL A 45 -10.49 13.84 4.56
N ILE A 46 -11.35 13.57 3.58
CA ILE A 46 -11.05 13.82 2.16
C ILE A 46 -10.78 15.31 1.92
N SER A 47 -11.58 16.20 2.53
CA SER A 47 -11.42 17.65 2.41
C SER A 47 -10.08 18.10 3.03
N ALA A 48 -9.75 17.61 4.24
CA ALA A 48 -8.50 17.93 4.92
C ALA A 48 -7.27 17.45 4.11
N LEU A 49 -7.34 16.27 3.50
CA LEU A 49 -6.27 15.74 2.65
C LEU A 49 -6.08 16.58 1.38
N ARG A 50 -7.16 16.96 0.70
CA ARG A 50 -7.09 17.90 -0.44
C ARG A 50 -6.38 19.19 -0.03
N ASP A 51 -6.79 19.79 1.09
CA ASP A 51 -6.30 21.10 1.54
C ASP A 51 -4.84 21.02 2.04
N THR A 52 -4.35 19.83 2.39
CA THR A 52 -2.96 19.57 2.76
C THR A 52 -2.10 19.01 1.60
N GLY A 53 -2.66 18.94 0.38
CA GLY A 53 -1.91 18.62 -0.84
C GLY A 53 -1.67 17.15 -1.10
N TYR A 54 -2.54 16.27 -0.57
CA TYR A 54 -2.55 14.84 -0.89
C TYR A 54 -3.30 14.57 -2.20
N ASP A 55 -2.95 13.49 -2.87
CA ASP A 55 -3.56 13.05 -4.13
C ASP A 55 -4.71 12.07 -3.92
N TYR A 56 -4.70 11.26 -2.84
CA TYR A 56 -5.70 10.22 -2.59
C TYR A 56 -5.87 9.88 -1.11
N LEU A 57 -6.97 9.20 -0.79
CA LEU A 57 -7.20 8.50 0.47
C LEU A 57 -7.32 7.01 0.18
N GLU A 58 -6.61 6.18 0.94
CA GLU A 58 -6.81 4.74 0.98
C GLU A 58 -7.71 4.39 2.17
N ALA A 59 -8.78 3.65 1.94
CA ALA A 59 -9.69 3.20 2.97
C ALA A 59 -9.95 1.71 2.89
N PHE A 60 -10.36 1.12 4.03
CA PHE A 60 -10.85 -0.24 4.04
C PHE A 60 -12.20 -0.31 3.31
N ILE A 61 -12.25 -1.11 2.25
CA ILE A 61 -13.46 -1.34 1.45
C ILE A 61 -13.72 -2.85 1.37
N ASP A 62 -14.93 -3.25 1.70
CA ASP A 62 -15.40 -4.61 1.48
C ASP A 62 -15.66 -4.83 -0.01
N LEU A 63 -14.78 -5.59 -0.66
CA LEU A 63 -14.89 -5.89 -2.09
C LEU A 63 -16.13 -6.73 -2.45
N ASN A 64 -16.80 -7.33 -1.48
CA ASN A 64 -18.08 -8.02 -1.72
C ASN A 64 -19.26 -7.03 -1.88
N ARG A 65 -19.03 -5.73 -1.71
CA ARG A 65 -20.06 -4.67 -1.79
C ARG A 65 -19.68 -3.63 -2.86
N PRO A 66 -19.95 -3.92 -4.15
CA PRO A 66 -19.52 -3.05 -5.28
C PRO A 66 -20.04 -1.60 -5.18
N ASP A 67 -21.24 -1.39 -4.61
CA ASP A 67 -21.80 -0.03 -4.42
C ASP A 67 -20.92 0.82 -3.51
N GLY A 68 -20.27 0.21 -2.50
CA GLY A 68 -19.35 0.90 -1.62
C GLY A 68 -18.10 1.39 -2.35
N ILE A 69 -17.62 0.62 -3.33
CA ILE A 69 -16.46 0.97 -4.17
C ILE A 69 -16.77 2.23 -5.00
N THR A 70 -17.90 2.21 -5.70
CA THR A 70 -18.35 3.31 -6.56
C THR A 70 -18.55 4.58 -5.74
N LYS A 71 -19.31 4.48 -4.64
CA LYS A 71 -19.58 5.60 -3.74
C LYS A 71 -18.31 6.24 -3.22
N PHE A 72 -17.35 5.45 -2.75
CA PHE A 72 -16.08 5.97 -2.24
C PHE A 72 -15.28 6.69 -3.33
N ALA A 73 -15.21 6.13 -4.55
CA ALA A 73 -14.56 6.79 -5.67
C ALA A 73 -15.22 8.12 -6.06
N GLU A 74 -16.54 8.19 -6.00
CA GLU A 74 -17.31 9.42 -6.26
C GLU A 74 -17.01 10.48 -5.20
N GLN A 75 -16.98 10.12 -3.91
CA GLN A 75 -16.61 11.03 -2.83
C GLN A 75 -15.19 11.62 -3.03
N LEU A 76 -14.22 10.79 -3.39
CA LEU A 76 -12.85 11.24 -3.70
C LEU A 76 -12.85 12.25 -4.85
N LYS A 77 -13.46 11.88 -5.99
CA LYS A 77 -13.49 12.72 -7.20
C LYS A 77 -14.23 14.04 -6.97
N ALA A 78 -15.32 14.03 -6.22
CA ALA A 78 -16.10 15.23 -5.90
C ALA A 78 -15.28 16.28 -5.14
N LYS A 79 -14.25 15.85 -4.41
CA LYS A 79 -13.33 16.72 -3.66
C LYS A 79 -11.98 16.93 -4.36
N GLY A 80 -11.80 16.40 -5.58
CA GLY A 80 -10.56 16.56 -6.36
C GLY A 80 -9.45 15.57 -6.01
N LEU A 81 -9.73 14.54 -5.21
CA LEU A 81 -8.80 13.43 -4.99
C LEU A 81 -9.00 12.31 -6.01
N GLN A 82 -7.98 11.47 -6.18
CA GLN A 82 -7.98 10.37 -7.13
C GLN A 82 -8.31 9.03 -6.43
N PRO A 83 -9.09 8.14 -7.05
CA PRO A 83 -9.22 6.75 -6.59
C PRO A 83 -7.98 5.96 -7.01
N VAL A 84 -7.00 5.80 -6.12
CA VAL A 84 -5.72 5.13 -6.41
C VAL A 84 -5.65 3.75 -5.80
N SER A 85 -5.91 3.63 -4.51
CA SER A 85 -5.75 2.40 -3.73
C SER A 85 -6.95 2.14 -2.84
N ILE A 86 -7.27 0.85 -2.67
CA ILE A 86 -8.23 0.32 -1.69
C ILE A 86 -7.46 -0.62 -0.78
N TYR A 87 -7.75 -0.61 0.51
CA TYR A 87 -7.30 -1.61 1.46
C TYR A 87 -8.40 -2.63 1.74
N THR A 88 -8.05 -3.91 1.73
CA THR A 88 -8.95 -5.01 2.07
C THR A 88 -8.22 -6.11 2.84
N ARG A 89 -8.94 -7.13 3.29
CA ARG A 89 -8.36 -8.31 3.93
C ARG A 89 -9.17 -9.55 3.63
N ALA A 90 -8.55 -10.71 3.74
CA ALA A 90 -9.21 -11.99 3.48
C ALA A 90 -8.58 -13.16 4.23
N ARG A 91 -9.40 -14.17 4.55
CA ARG A 91 -8.94 -15.46 5.05
C ARG A 91 -8.53 -16.34 3.86
N LEU A 92 -7.24 -16.56 3.71
CA LEU A 92 -6.67 -17.24 2.54
C LEU A 92 -5.93 -18.54 2.88
N HIS A 93 -5.89 -18.95 4.15
CA HIS A 93 -5.14 -20.12 4.62
C HIS A 93 -5.92 -21.44 4.55
N GLU A 94 -7.22 -21.41 4.30
CA GLU A 94 -8.08 -22.59 4.19
C GLU A 94 -8.65 -22.69 2.77
N ALA A 95 -8.37 -23.78 2.05
CA ALA A 95 -8.62 -23.90 0.60
C ALA A 95 -10.08 -23.62 0.20
N ALA A 96 -11.07 -24.11 0.94
CA ALA A 96 -12.48 -23.89 0.63
C ALA A 96 -12.85 -22.41 0.75
N ASN A 97 -12.43 -21.76 1.86
CA ASN A 97 -12.70 -20.34 2.12
C ASN A 97 -11.91 -19.43 1.19
N ALA A 98 -10.65 -19.76 0.91
CA ALA A 98 -9.77 -18.98 0.05
C ALA A 98 -10.30 -18.87 -1.38
N LYS A 99 -10.74 -19.99 -1.98
CA LYS A 99 -11.28 -20.00 -3.34
C LYS A 99 -12.53 -19.12 -3.47
N ASP A 100 -13.45 -19.22 -2.52
CA ASP A 100 -14.69 -18.43 -2.51
C ASP A 100 -14.38 -16.92 -2.29
N ALA A 101 -13.50 -16.61 -1.34
CA ALA A 101 -13.08 -15.23 -1.07
C ALA A 101 -12.42 -14.58 -2.30
N VAL A 102 -11.48 -15.28 -2.94
CA VAL A 102 -10.81 -14.81 -4.15
C VAL A 102 -11.82 -14.59 -5.27
N ALA A 103 -12.72 -15.54 -5.54
CA ALA A 103 -13.73 -15.41 -6.58
C ALA A 103 -14.62 -14.16 -6.37
N LYS A 104 -15.06 -13.92 -5.14
CA LYS A 104 -15.86 -12.74 -4.79
C LYS A 104 -15.07 -11.43 -4.95
N MET A 105 -13.83 -11.38 -4.50
CA MET A 105 -12.99 -10.18 -4.64
C MET A 105 -12.67 -9.88 -6.11
N VAL A 106 -12.37 -10.88 -6.90
CA VAL A 106 -12.12 -10.75 -8.35
C VAL A 106 -13.37 -10.29 -9.10
N ALA A 107 -14.56 -10.72 -8.69
CA ALA A 107 -15.82 -10.26 -9.30
C ALA A 107 -16.00 -8.73 -9.22
N SER A 108 -15.41 -8.08 -8.21
CA SER A 108 -15.43 -6.61 -8.05
C SER A 108 -14.29 -5.88 -8.79
N ALA A 109 -13.35 -6.60 -9.39
CA ALA A 109 -12.17 -5.98 -10.04
C ALA A 109 -12.57 -5.03 -11.17
N LYS A 110 -13.57 -5.40 -11.99
CA LYS A 110 -14.08 -4.53 -13.06
C LYS A 110 -14.66 -3.22 -12.50
N VAL A 111 -15.40 -3.28 -11.40
CA VAL A 111 -15.96 -2.08 -10.73
C VAL A 111 -14.83 -1.21 -10.17
N CYS A 112 -13.84 -1.79 -9.52
CA CYS A 112 -12.67 -1.06 -9.04
C CYS A 112 -11.96 -0.32 -10.19
N GLN A 113 -11.72 -1.02 -11.31
CA GLN A 113 -11.05 -0.46 -12.48
C GLN A 113 -11.86 0.71 -13.09
N GLN A 114 -13.17 0.53 -13.28
CA GLN A 114 -14.07 1.56 -13.81
C GLN A 114 -14.19 2.76 -12.87
N ALA A 115 -14.18 2.53 -11.56
CA ALA A 115 -14.16 3.58 -10.55
C ALA A 115 -12.86 4.39 -10.57
N GLY A 116 -11.77 3.83 -11.10
CA GLY A 116 -10.48 4.51 -11.28
C GLY A 116 -9.36 3.97 -10.41
N PHE A 117 -9.62 3.00 -9.53
CA PHE A 117 -8.58 2.38 -8.71
C PHE A 117 -7.53 1.68 -9.57
N ARG A 118 -6.34 1.52 -8.99
CA ARG A 118 -5.17 0.91 -9.65
C ARG A 118 -4.53 -0.18 -8.80
N VAL A 119 -4.66 -0.09 -7.48
CA VAL A 119 -4.04 -1.00 -6.53
C VAL A 119 -5.08 -1.48 -5.53
N ILE A 120 -5.05 -2.77 -5.23
CA ILE A 120 -5.77 -3.38 -4.11
C ILE A 120 -4.72 -3.86 -3.14
N SER A 121 -4.60 -3.18 -2.00
CA SER A 121 -3.77 -3.60 -0.87
C SER A 121 -4.53 -4.65 -0.07
N CYS A 122 -3.97 -5.84 0.12
CA CYS A 122 -4.64 -6.94 0.82
C CYS A 122 -3.77 -7.52 1.92
N ASN A 123 -4.34 -7.63 3.12
CA ASN A 123 -3.76 -8.40 4.21
C ASN A 123 -4.39 -9.80 4.25
N ALA A 124 -3.56 -10.83 4.26
CA ALA A 124 -4.01 -12.18 4.58
C ALA A 124 -4.23 -12.29 6.10
N ASP A 125 -5.48 -12.49 6.53
CA ASP A 125 -5.84 -12.45 7.96
C ASP A 125 -4.94 -13.33 8.84
N PRO A 126 -4.44 -12.79 9.97
CA PRO A 126 -3.78 -13.60 10.98
C PRO A 126 -4.79 -14.52 11.66
N ILE A 127 -4.34 -15.66 12.16
CA ILE A 127 -5.18 -16.70 12.77
C ILE A 127 -4.92 -16.92 14.26
N GLY A 128 -4.19 -15.99 14.89
CA GLY A 128 -3.85 -16.05 16.31
C GLY A 128 -2.71 -17.04 16.65
N ARG A 129 -2.14 -17.70 15.66
CA ARG A 129 -0.95 -18.56 15.73
C ARG A 129 -0.19 -18.50 14.40
N GLU A 130 0.98 -19.10 14.36
CA GLU A 130 1.68 -19.34 13.09
C GLU A 130 0.86 -20.28 12.19
N LYS A 131 0.85 -19.97 10.90
CA LYS A 131 0.27 -20.84 9.86
C LYS A 131 1.22 -22.01 9.58
N THR A 132 0.66 -23.18 9.32
CA THR A 132 1.41 -24.36 8.90
C THR A 132 1.93 -24.18 7.45
N ASP A 133 2.81 -25.08 7.00
CA ASP A 133 3.30 -25.04 5.62
C ASP A 133 2.16 -25.23 4.59
N GLU A 134 1.19 -26.10 4.90
CA GLU A 134 0.02 -26.31 4.04
C GLU A 134 -0.91 -25.09 4.01
N GLU A 135 -1.09 -24.40 5.14
CA GLU A 135 -1.86 -23.16 5.21
C GLU A 135 -1.16 -22.04 4.43
N LEU A 136 0.16 -21.92 4.53
CA LEU A 136 0.94 -20.93 3.76
C LEU A 136 0.93 -21.25 2.26
N LYS A 137 1.02 -22.52 1.89
CA LYS A 137 0.90 -22.96 0.49
C LYS A 137 -0.45 -22.61 -0.10
N THR A 138 -1.51 -22.87 0.66
CA THR A 138 -2.89 -22.49 0.27
C THR A 138 -3.04 -21.00 0.12
N GLN A 139 -2.50 -20.22 1.07
CA GLN A 139 -2.53 -18.76 1.04
C GLN A 139 -1.75 -18.20 -0.16
N ALA A 140 -0.55 -18.69 -0.42
CA ALA A 140 0.25 -18.25 -1.56
C ALA A 140 -0.44 -18.53 -2.91
N ALA A 141 -1.06 -19.70 -3.07
CA ALA A 141 -1.87 -20.02 -4.26
C ALA A 141 -3.06 -19.06 -4.40
N ALA A 142 -3.79 -18.80 -3.30
CA ALA A 142 -4.93 -17.88 -3.32
C ALA A 142 -4.51 -16.43 -3.63
N LEU A 143 -3.37 -15.97 -3.11
CA LEU A 143 -2.80 -14.66 -3.45
C LEU A 143 -2.43 -14.57 -4.93
N ALA A 144 -1.85 -15.64 -5.50
CA ALA A 144 -1.53 -15.69 -6.92
C ALA A 144 -2.80 -15.62 -7.79
N ASP A 145 -3.82 -16.42 -7.49
CA ASP A 145 -5.11 -16.40 -8.20
C ASP A 145 -5.78 -15.02 -8.10
N PHE A 146 -5.72 -14.39 -6.91
CA PHE A 146 -6.27 -13.04 -6.73
C PHE A 146 -5.52 -12.01 -7.56
N GLY A 147 -4.19 -12.02 -7.53
CA GLY A 147 -3.37 -11.11 -8.31
C GLY A 147 -3.54 -11.28 -9.82
N GLU A 148 -3.62 -12.52 -10.32
CA GLU A 148 -3.90 -12.81 -11.73
C GLU A 148 -5.30 -12.31 -12.14
N GLY A 149 -6.31 -12.53 -11.30
CA GLY A 149 -7.66 -12.00 -11.51
C GLY A 149 -7.70 -10.47 -11.55
N LEU A 150 -6.98 -9.79 -10.68
CA LEU A 150 -6.85 -8.31 -10.70
C LEU A 150 -6.12 -7.82 -11.95
N ASN A 151 -5.03 -8.49 -12.33
CA ASN A 151 -4.24 -8.14 -13.51
C ASN A 151 -5.08 -8.21 -14.82
N ALA A 152 -6.00 -9.15 -14.92
CA ALA A 152 -6.93 -9.24 -16.06
C ALA A 152 -7.79 -7.98 -16.25
N HIS A 153 -7.92 -7.17 -15.19
CA HIS A 153 -8.63 -5.88 -15.21
C HIS A 153 -7.69 -4.67 -15.09
N GLY A 154 -6.37 -4.86 -15.26
CA GLY A 154 -5.38 -3.76 -15.18
C GLY A 154 -5.15 -3.20 -13.77
N LEU A 155 -5.54 -3.96 -12.73
CA LEU A 155 -5.28 -3.66 -11.33
C LEU A 155 -4.04 -4.42 -10.84
N LYS A 156 -3.44 -3.96 -9.74
CA LYS A 156 -2.33 -4.64 -9.07
C LYS A 156 -2.71 -5.05 -7.66
N LEU A 157 -2.35 -6.28 -7.29
CA LEU A 157 -2.37 -6.73 -5.90
C LEU A 157 -1.12 -6.23 -5.18
N GLY A 158 -1.29 -5.62 -4.01
CA GLY A 158 -0.21 -5.33 -3.07
C GLY A 158 -0.46 -6.09 -1.77
N VAL A 159 0.30 -7.14 -1.48
CA VAL A 159 0.17 -7.86 -0.22
C VAL A 159 0.78 -7.01 0.89
N HIS A 160 -0.02 -6.72 1.91
CA HIS A 160 0.36 -5.98 3.10
C HIS A 160 0.64 -6.95 4.25
N HIS A 161 1.56 -6.59 5.13
CA HIS A 161 1.96 -7.41 6.27
C HIS A 161 1.95 -6.57 7.55
N HIS A 162 1.53 -7.18 8.65
CA HIS A 162 1.63 -6.67 10.00
C HIS A 162 2.66 -7.48 10.81
N LEU A 163 2.73 -7.23 12.11
CA LEU A 163 3.65 -7.94 12.99
C LEU A 163 3.46 -9.47 13.03
N PRO A 164 2.22 -10.03 13.00
CA PRO A 164 2.05 -11.48 12.98
C PRO A 164 2.73 -12.17 11.81
N GLU A 165 2.65 -11.62 10.60
CA GLU A 165 3.24 -12.18 9.39
C GLU A 165 4.78 -12.07 9.39
N MET A 166 5.32 -11.15 10.22
CA MET A 166 6.76 -10.96 10.42
C MET A 166 7.34 -11.87 11.52
N ALA A 167 6.52 -12.65 12.23
CA ALA A 167 6.97 -13.58 13.24
C ALA A 167 7.89 -14.67 12.66
N ASN A 168 8.63 -15.35 13.55
CA ASN A 168 9.53 -16.46 13.20
C ASN A 168 10.45 -16.10 12.00
N LYS A 169 11.24 -15.03 12.15
CA LYS A 169 12.15 -14.51 11.10
C LYS A 169 11.41 -14.17 9.79
N ALA A 170 10.22 -13.59 9.92
CA ALA A 170 9.38 -13.19 8.80
C ALA A 170 8.97 -14.37 7.88
N ARG A 171 8.74 -15.56 8.46
CA ARG A 171 8.47 -16.79 7.70
C ARG A 171 7.29 -16.64 6.74
N GLU A 172 6.13 -16.14 7.21
CA GLU A 172 4.96 -15.94 6.35
C GLU A 172 5.20 -14.87 5.29
N PHE A 173 5.85 -13.76 5.66
CA PHE A 173 6.23 -12.70 4.74
C PHE A 173 7.09 -13.24 3.58
N HIS A 174 8.16 -13.98 3.90
CA HIS A 174 9.02 -14.60 2.87
C HIS A 174 8.24 -15.60 2.03
N TYR A 175 7.42 -16.45 2.65
CA TYR A 175 6.63 -17.46 1.96
C TYR A 175 5.72 -16.84 0.89
N ASN A 176 5.02 -15.75 1.21
CA ASN A 176 4.13 -15.06 0.28
C ASN A 176 4.85 -14.59 -1.00
N PHE A 177 6.13 -14.23 -0.90
CA PHE A 177 6.88 -13.74 -2.05
C PHE A 177 7.73 -14.82 -2.74
N ASP A 178 8.32 -15.74 -1.99
CA ASP A 178 9.18 -16.78 -2.56
C ASP A 178 8.38 -17.82 -3.35
N TYR A 179 7.11 -18.04 -3.00
CA TYR A 179 6.24 -19.01 -3.65
C TYR A 179 5.18 -18.40 -4.58
N THR A 180 5.33 -17.13 -4.95
CA THR A 180 4.44 -16.45 -5.91
C THR A 180 5.24 -15.70 -6.97
N LYS A 181 4.62 -15.49 -8.15
CA LYS A 181 5.26 -14.72 -9.22
C LYS A 181 5.18 -13.21 -8.94
N PRO A 182 6.23 -12.43 -9.23
CA PRO A 182 6.25 -10.99 -9.00
C PRO A 182 5.19 -10.19 -9.75
N ASP A 183 4.79 -10.64 -10.91
CA ASP A 183 3.76 -10.00 -11.74
C ASP A 183 2.34 -10.26 -11.23
N ALA A 184 2.11 -11.37 -10.54
CA ALA A 184 0.83 -11.69 -9.92
C ALA A 184 0.72 -11.06 -8.53
N VAL A 185 1.74 -11.23 -7.68
CA VAL A 185 1.73 -10.80 -6.28
C VAL A 185 2.75 -9.70 -6.04
N GLY A 186 2.26 -8.47 -6.00
CA GLY A 186 3.03 -7.29 -5.62
C GLY A 186 3.07 -7.07 -4.11
N TRP A 187 3.76 -6.04 -3.71
CA TRP A 187 3.98 -5.67 -2.31
C TRP A 187 3.41 -4.29 -1.99
N CYS A 188 2.49 -4.24 -1.02
CA CYS A 188 2.18 -3.03 -0.28
C CYS A 188 3.20 -2.90 0.84
N TYR A 189 4.27 -2.16 0.59
CA TYR A 189 5.42 -2.10 1.49
C TYR A 189 5.13 -1.19 2.68
N ASP A 190 4.71 -1.77 3.80
CA ASP A 190 4.74 -1.07 5.09
C ASP A 190 6.15 -1.12 5.66
N VAL A 191 6.86 -0.01 5.54
CA VAL A 191 8.27 0.10 5.94
C VAL A 191 8.45 -0.14 7.43
N HIS A 192 7.48 0.33 8.22
CA HIS A 192 7.56 0.24 9.67
C HIS A 192 7.30 -1.18 10.19
N TRP A 193 6.31 -1.90 9.63
CA TRP A 193 6.06 -3.28 10.06
C TRP A 193 7.22 -4.22 9.71
N VAL A 194 7.88 -3.99 8.59
CA VAL A 194 9.12 -4.72 8.21
C VAL A 194 10.22 -4.45 9.24
N TRP A 195 10.45 -3.17 9.57
CA TRP A 195 11.43 -2.79 10.58
C TRP A 195 11.08 -3.34 11.98
N LYS A 196 9.84 -3.19 12.43
CA LYS A 196 9.34 -3.70 13.71
C LYS A 196 9.41 -5.24 13.77
N GLY A 197 9.27 -5.91 12.64
CA GLY A 197 9.42 -7.36 12.47
C GLY A 197 10.86 -7.85 12.47
N GLY A 198 11.83 -6.94 12.59
CA GLY A 198 13.26 -7.29 12.74
C GLY A 198 14.04 -7.39 11.42
N LEU A 199 13.44 -7.01 10.28
CA LEU A 199 14.14 -6.88 9.01
C LEU A 199 14.59 -5.43 8.79
N MET A 200 15.82 -5.26 8.32
CA MET A 200 16.26 -3.94 7.88
C MET A 200 15.49 -3.51 6.62
N PRO A 201 14.89 -2.30 6.59
CA PRO A 201 14.09 -1.85 5.47
C PRO A 201 14.79 -1.95 4.10
N LEU A 202 16.06 -1.56 4.02
CA LEU A 202 16.84 -1.66 2.79
C LEU A 202 17.12 -3.09 2.36
N ASP A 203 17.33 -4.02 3.30
CA ASP A 203 17.60 -5.41 2.94
C ASP A 203 16.34 -6.10 2.41
N ALA A 204 15.18 -5.79 2.97
CA ALA A 204 13.90 -6.23 2.43
C ALA A 204 13.65 -5.66 1.01
N LEU A 205 14.00 -4.38 0.77
CA LEU A 205 13.91 -3.78 -0.56
C LEU A 205 14.87 -4.41 -1.57
N LYS A 206 16.10 -4.73 -1.18
CA LYS A 206 17.05 -5.45 -2.06
C LYS A 206 16.51 -6.80 -2.50
N GLN A 207 15.79 -7.48 -1.61
CA GLN A 207 15.23 -8.81 -1.90
C GLN A 207 13.93 -8.74 -2.71
N TYR A 208 13.00 -7.84 -2.36
CA TYR A 208 11.65 -7.83 -2.92
C TYR A 208 11.22 -6.48 -3.52
N GLY A 209 12.10 -5.48 -3.61
CA GLY A 209 11.74 -4.13 -4.01
C GLY A 209 11.02 -4.03 -5.35
N GLN A 210 11.37 -4.89 -6.33
CA GLN A 210 10.69 -4.92 -7.64
C GLN A 210 9.22 -5.37 -7.57
N ARG A 211 8.79 -5.93 -6.44
CA ARG A 211 7.37 -6.26 -6.20
C ARG A 211 6.56 -5.09 -5.64
N VAL A 212 7.20 -3.99 -5.22
CA VAL A 212 6.49 -2.86 -4.62
C VAL A 212 5.54 -2.22 -5.61
N VAL A 213 4.25 -2.17 -5.25
CA VAL A 213 3.20 -1.50 -6.02
C VAL A 213 2.65 -0.26 -5.31
N THR A 214 2.75 -0.24 -3.98
CA THR A 214 2.39 0.89 -3.12
C THR A 214 3.15 0.80 -1.80
N TRP A 215 3.16 1.88 -1.03
CA TRP A 215 3.88 2.01 0.23
C TRP A 215 2.96 2.45 1.35
N HIS A 216 3.19 1.94 2.57
CA HIS A 216 2.69 2.54 3.80
C HIS A 216 3.87 3.16 4.56
N LEU A 217 3.77 4.44 4.86
CA LEU A 217 4.81 5.21 5.52
C LEU A 217 4.36 5.65 6.90
N ARG A 218 5.14 5.29 7.90
CA ARG A 218 4.96 5.66 9.30
C ARG A 218 6.32 5.74 9.96
N GLN A 219 6.46 6.58 10.97
CA GLN A 219 7.71 6.73 11.71
C GLN A 219 7.54 6.33 13.16
N SER A 220 8.64 5.95 13.80
CA SER A 220 8.76 5.78 15.25
C SER A 220 10.02 6.46 15.77
N ARG A 221 10.04 6.68 17.07
CA ARG A 221 11.24 7.14 17.82
C ARG A 221 11.42 6.26 19.04
N THR A 222 12.58 5.65 19.17
CA THR A 222 12.87 4.66 20.23
C THR A 222 11.82 3.54 20.31
N GLY A 223 11.35 3.06 19.14
CA GLY A 223 10.38 1.97 19.02
C GLY A 223 8.91 2.37 19.21
N VAL A 224 8.61 3.61 19.55
CA VAL A 224 7.24 4.13 19.74
C VAL A 224 6.79 4.90 18.51
N TRP A 225 5.58 4.62 18.02
CA TRP A 225 5.00 5.32 16.86
C TRP A 225 4.93 6.82 17.10
N TRP A 226 5.36 7.56 16.09
CA TRP A 226 5.40 9.01 16.14
C TRP A 226 4.18 9.63 15.44
N GLU A 227 3.80 10.83 15.86
CA GLU A 227 2.57 11.47 15.39
C GLU A 227 2.64 12.01 13.95
N ASP A 228 3.85 12.16 13.37
CA ASP A 228 4.08 12.59 11.99
C ASP A 228 5.27 11.85 11.35
N LEU A 229 5.45 12.02 10.03
CA LEU A 229 6.68 11.63 9.34
C LEU A 229 7.72 12.71 9.53
N ASP A 230 8.86 12.32 10.12
CA ASP A 230 10.05 13.13 10.30
C ASP A 230 11.24 12.18 10.54
N THR A 231 12.36 12.67 11.02
CA THR A 231 13.50 11.85 11.45
C THR A 231 13.11 10.93 12.62
N GLY A 232 13.59 9.70 12.61
CA GLY A 232 13.27 8.69 13.62
C GLY A 232 14.08 7.42 13.45
N ASP A 233 13.48 6.30 13.83
CA ASP A 233 14.14 4.97 13.81
C ASP A 233 14.37 4.46 12.39
N ILE A 234 13.55 4.91 11.42
CA ILE A 234 13.66 4.53 10.02
C ILE A 234 14.36 5.64 9.23
N ASP A 235 15.43 5.29 8.53
CA ASP A 235 16.13 6.16 7.59
C ASP A 235 15.38 6.21 6.24
N TYR A 236 14.41 7.09 6.15
CA TYR A 236 13.64 7.28 4.93
C TYR A 236 14.42 7.92 3.78
N GLU A 237 15.51 8.63 4.06
CA GLU A 237 16.36 9.20 2.99
C GLU A 237 17.08 8.07 2.25
N ALA A 238 17.62 7.09 2.98
CA ALA A 238 18.22 5.91 2.37
C ALA A 238 17.18 5.05 1.62
N VAL A 239 15.98 4.89 2.17
CA VAL A 239 14.86 4.17 1.51
C VAL A 239 14.45 4.87 0.21
N ALA A 240 14.27 6.19 0.23
CA ALA A 240 13.89 6.98 -0.94
C ALA A 240 14.97 6.98 -2.04
N LYS A 241 16.24 7.10 -1.64
CA LYS A 241 17.37 7.00 -2.56
C LYS A 241 17.34 5.65 -3.29
N TYR A 242 17.21 4.55 -2.55
CA TYR A 242 17.12 3.22 -3.15
C TYR A 242 15.93 3.09 -4.09
N ALA A 243 14.75 3.55 -3.66
CA ALA A 243 13.54 3.50 -4.48
C ALA A 243 13.69 4.26 -5.79
N LYS A 244 14.34 5.43 -5.76
CA LYS A 244 14.63 6.25 -6.96
C LYS A 244 15.64 5.56 -7.89
N GLU A 245 16.75 5.06 -7.36
CA GLU A 245 17.81 4.38 -8.13
C GLU A 245 17.30 3.12 -8.83
N HIS A 246 16.31 2.44 -8.25
CA HIS A 246 15.75 1.19 -8.78
C HIS A 246 14.38 1.36 -9.45
N ASN A 247 13.92 2.62 -9.68
CA ASN A 247 12.66 2.95 -10.33
C ASN A 247 11.44 2.24 -9.73
N LEU A 248 11.38 2.15 -8.39
CA LEU A 248 10.27 1.51 -7.69
C LEU A 248 8.98 2.32 -7.81
N ALA A 249 7.83 1.70 -7.56
CA ALA A 249 6.53 2.35 -7.62
C ALA A 249 6.46 3.58 -6.71
N ARG A 250 5.89 4.67 -7.21
CA ARG A 250 5.83 5.97 -6.52
C ARG A 250 4.40 6.30 -6.06
N ARG A 251 3.80 5.38 -5.30
CA ARG A 251 2.48 5.54 -4.67
C ARG A 251 2.64 5.37 -3.17
N PHE A 252 2.63 6.46 -2.43
CA PHE A 252 2.94 6.49 -1.00
C PHE A 252 1.68 6.81 -0.20
N SER A 253 1.26 5.91 0.70
CA SER A 253 0.20 6.16 1.69
C SER A 253 0.82 6.50 3.04
N VAL A 254 0.63 7.71 3.50
CA VAL A 254 1.00 8.11 4.87
C VAL A 254 -0.01 7.51 5.84
N GLU A 255 0.45 6.68 6.76
CA GLU A 255 -0.39 6.03 7.77
C GLU A 255 0.07 6.44 9.17
N LEU A 256 -0.50 7.52 9.70
CA LEU A 256 -0.17 8.04 11.04
C LEU A 256 -0.97 7.29 12.11
N ALA A 257 -0.72 5.98 12.22
CA ALA A 257 -1.33 5.16 13.25
C ALA A 257 -0.73 5.49 14.63
N LEU A 258 -1.54 5.28 15.67
CA LEU A 258 -1.22 5.59 17.05
C LEU A 258 -1.14 4.30 17.88
N GLU A 259 -0.21 4.25 18.82
CA GLU A 259 -0.15 3.23 19.85
C GLU A 259 -0.22 3.86 21.27
N ALA A 260 -0.28 3.04 22.31
CA ALA A 260 -0.47 3.54 23.70
C ALA A 260 0.59 4.57 24.14
N GLY A 261 1.82 4.43 23.63
CA GLY A 261 2.93 5.34 23.93
C GLY A 261 3.01 6.59 23.05
N THR A 262 2.20 6.69 21.99
CA THR A 262 2.27 7.82 21.06
C THR A 262 1.87 9.12 21.75
N LYS A 263 2.80 10.06 21.80
CA LYS A 263 2.57 11.42 22.33
C LYS A 263 2.03 12.31 21.21
N ILE A 264 0.80 12.76 21.36
CA ILE A 264 0.14 13.68 20.43
C ILE A 264 0.31 15.11 20.96
N THR A 265 0.88 15.99 20.15
CA THR A 265 1.10 17.39 20.47
C THR A 265 0.41 18.34 19.49
N ARG A 266 -0.05 17.83 18.35
CA ARG A 266 -0.67 18.57 17.25
C ARG A 266 -1.97 17.92 16.79
N SER A 267 -2.76 18.66 16.02
CA SER A 267 -3.94 18.10 15.36
C SER A 267 -3.55 17.08 14.28
N VAL A 268 -4.46 16.17 13.97
CA VAL A 268 -4.28 15.19 12.90
C VAL A 268 -4.02 15.87 11.54
N ILE A 269 -4.65 17.00 11.27
CA ILE A 269 -4.47 17.77 10.03
C ILE A 269 -3.06 18.34 9.96
N GLU A 270 -2.57 18.94 11.04
CA GLU A 270 -1.22 19.50 11.08
C GLU A 270 -0.16 18.39 10.92
N ASN A 271 -0.36 17.24 11.55
CA ASN A 271 0.53 16.09 11.41
C ASN A 271 0.55 15.56 9.95
N HIS A 272 -0.60 15.54 9.28
CA HIS A 272 -0.65 15.16 7.86
C HIS A 272 0.01 16.20 6.96
N ARG A 273 -0.19 17.50 7.22
CA ARG A 273 0.48 18.58 6.47
C ARG A 273 2.01 18.45 6.56
N ARG A 274 2.56 18.27 7.74
CA ARG A 274 4.00 18.07 7.97
C ARG A 274 4.52 16.80 7.29
N SER A 275 3.77 15.71 7.39
CA SER A 275 4.11 14.44 6.76
C SER A 275 4.09 14.55 5.23
N ARG A 276 3.14 15.31 4.66
CA ARG A 276 3.11 15.58 3.22
C ARG A 276 4.35 16.37 2.75
N GLU A 277 4.76 17.37 3.53
CA GLU A 277 5.99 18.12 3.26
C GLU A 277 7.25 17.25 3.37
N PHE A 278 7.28 16.33 4.35
CA PHE A 278 8.36 15.35 4.46
C PHE A 278 8.45 14.46 3.23
N VAL A 279 7.32 13.86 2.78
CA VAL A 279 7.30 13.02 1.58
C VAL A 279 7.76 13.80 0.34
N ARG A 280 7.34 15.07 0.21
CA ARG A 280 7.78 15.93 -0.90
C ARG A 280 9.30 16.11 -0.89
N ARG A 281 9.87 16.41 0.25
CA ARG A 281 11.32 16.63 0.40
C ARG A 281 12.12 15.37 0.13
N VAL A 282 11.65 14.22 0.63
CA VAL A 282 12.45 12.98 0.65
C VAL A 282 12.22 12.12 -0.59
N PHE A 283 10.97 12.01 -1.07
CA PHE A 283 10.62 11.09 -2.15
C PHE A 283 10.33 11.76 -3.50
N GLU A 284 10.05 13.07 -3.53
CA GLU A 284 9.75 13.79 -4.77
C GLU A 284 10.95 14.61 -5.28
N ALA A 285 11.97 14.81 -4.46
CA ALA A 285 13.18 15.57 -4.79
C ALA A 285 14.07 14.86 -5.86
#